data_376d07efd2f2b514b88ddd3a5b45a528
#
_entry.id   376d07efd2f2b514b88ddd3a5b45a528
#
_cell.length_a   1.000
_cell.length_b   1.000
_cell.length_c   1.000
_cell.angle_alpha   90.00
_cell.angle_beta   90.00
_cell.angle_gamma   90.00
#
_symmetry.space_group_name_H-M   'P 1'
#
loop_
_entity.id
_entity.type
_entity.pdbx_description
1 polymer ?
#
loop_
_entity_poly.entity_id
_entity_poly.type
_entity_poly.pdbx_seq_one_letter_code
_entity_poly.pdbx_strand_id
1 'polypeptide(L)'
;MDYQAIRFDLDAGVATLTLNRPEEMNTFSGRMGSELSHAYQRCDSEDAIRVVVLTGAGTAFCAGADMSAGSETFASQAHDAKFSSSPLALPAWEIRKPVIAALNGHAIGIGLTLALQCDLRFAAREGKYGVLQVRRGVLPDCQSHWTLPRLVGMAKAADILLSGRKFDGEEAVNLGIASRCLPAAEVLPHALSVAREMAEQTAPLSVAVSKKLLWQSSSLGPEQVEHYETELHHHLMGRPDATEGVMAFLERRAPRWTSRVSEDWPDWPDPEEIP
;
A
#
# COMPACT_ATOMS: atom_id res chain seq x y z
N MET A 1 -0.56 1.48 21.44
CA MET A 1 -1.23 2.80 21.19
C MET A 1 -2.73 2.55 21.15
N ASP A 2 -3.53 3.41 21.74
CA ASP A 2 -4.99 3.37 21.59
C ASP A 2 -5.36 4.25 20.40
N TYR A 3 -5.88 3.64 19.32
CA TYR A 3 -6.20 4.33 18.09
C TYR A 3 -7.57 5.03 18.18
N GLN A 4 -7.64 6.27 17.74
CA GLN A 4 -8.84 7.11 17.72
C GLN A 4 -9.32 7.41 16.30
N ALA A 5 -8.39 7.64 15.38
CA ALA A 5 -8.66 8.02 13.99
C ALA A 5 -8.62 6.82 13.02
N ILE A 6 -8.12 5.66 13.48
CA ILE A 6 -8.15 4.40 12.74
C ILE A 6 -8.67 3.27 13.64
N ARG A 7 -9.05 2.14 13.03
CA ARG A 7 -9.22 0.85 13.73
C ARG A 7 -8.21 -0.13 13.19
N PHE A 8 -7.77 -1.05 14.05
CA PHE A 8 -6.84 -2.12 13.73
C PHE A 8 -7.45 -3.44 14.16
N ASP A 9 -7.74 -4.30 13.21
CA ASP A 9 -8.25 -5.65 13.41
C ASP A 9 -7.25 -6.66 12.84
N LEU A 10 -7.00 -7.77 13.54
CA LEU A 10 -6.15 -8.86 13.08
C LEU A 10 -6.94 -10.16 13.11
N ASP A 11 -7.11 -10.77 11.94
CA ASP A 11 -7.79 -12.05 11.76
C ASP A 11 -7.04 -12.92 10.76
N ALA A 12 -6.72 -14.17 11.14
CA ALA A 12 -6.09 -15.16 10.26
C ALA A 12 -4.87 -14.63 9.47
N GLY A 13 -4.01 -13.84 10.12
CA GLY A 13 -2.82 -13.25 9.49
C GLY A 13 -3.08 -12.01 8.64
N VAL A 14 -4.32 -11.55 8.52
CA VAL A 14 -4.69 -10.33 7.80
C VAL A 14 -4.94 -9.19 8.79
N ALA A 15 -4.12 -8.14 8.73
CA ALA A 15 -4.36 -6.91 9.46
C ALA A 15 -5.25 -5.98 8.63
N THR A 16 -6.42 -5.64 9.15
CA THR A 16 -7.33 -4.67 8.53
C THR A 16 -7.20 -3.33 9.25
N LEU A 17 -6.69 -2.32 8.53
CA LEU A 17 -6.59 -0.94 8.98
C LEU A 17 -7.76 -0.16 8.39
N THR A 18 -8.64 0.33 9.24
CA THR A 18 -9.80 1.12 8.79
C THR A 18 -9.63 2.56 9.20
N LEU A 19 -9.56 3.49 8.24
CA LEU A 19 -9.65 4.93 8.49
C LEU A 19 -11.01 5.20 9.11
N ASN A 20 -11.05 5.78 10.32
CA ASN A 20 -12.25 5.77 11.16
C ASN A 20 -12.68 7.16 11.64
N ARG A 21 -12.95 8.03 10.67
CA ARG A 21 -13.61 9.33 10.85
C ARG A 21 -14.76 9.45 9.85
N PRO A 22 -15.76 8.53 9.87
CA PRO A 22 -16.77 8.46 8.81
C PRO A 22 -17.60 9.74 8.67
N GLU A 23 -17.86 10.47 9.77
CA GLU A 23 -18.61 11.73 9.79
C GLU A 23 -17.90 12.84 8.99
N GLU A 24 -16.57 12.82 8.94
CA GLU A 24 -15.76 13.72 8.11
C GLU A 24 -15.27 13.04 6.82
N MET A 25 -15.94 11.98 6.36
CA MET A 25 -15.54 11.21 5.16
C MET A 25 -14.08 10.73 5.22
N ASN A 26 -13.59 10.39 6.41
CA ASN A 26 -12.23 9.96 6.68
C ASN A 26 -11.15 10.95 6.20
N THR A 27 -11.41 12.26 6.29
CA THR A 27 -10.40 13.29 5.97
C THR A 27 -9.16 13.10 6.81
N PHE A 28 -8.01 13.23 6.14
CA PHE A 28 -6.70 12.97 6.72
C PHE A 28 -6.29 14.07 7.68
N SER A 29 -6.05 13.71 8.93
CA SER A 29 -5.55 14.58 9.99
C SER A 29 -4.16 14.15 10.45
N GLY A 30 -3.42 15.04 11.12
CA GLY A 30 -2.12 14.70 11.71
C GLY A 30 -2.18 13.51 12.67
N ARG A 31 -3.28 13.39 13.44
CA ARG A 31 -3.53 12.21 14.29
C ARG A 31 -3.63 10.94 13.47
N MET A 32 -4.44 10.94 12.40
CA MET A 32 -4.57 9.77 11.52
C MET A 32 -3.22 9.37 10.93
N GLY A 33 -2.39 10.33 10.51
CA GLY A 33 -1.03 10.07 10.01
C GLY A 33 -0.13 9.42 11.05
N SER A 34 -0.14 9.91 12.29
CA SER A 34 0.64 9.33 13.40
C SER A 34 0.19 7.92 13.75
N GLU A 35 -1.12 7.70 13.82
CA GLU A 35 -1.70 6.38 14.13
C GLU A 35 -1.44 5.38 13.01
N LEU A 36 -1.58 5.79 11.76
CA LEU A 36 -1.31 4.95 10.59
C LEU A 36 0.18 4.60 10.49
N SER A 37 1.08 5.56 10.78
CA SER A 37 2.53 5.31 10.86
C SER A 37 2.86 4.24 11.90
N HIS A 38 2.29 4.34 13.10
CA HIS A 38 2.48 3.33 14.14
C HIS A 38 1.91 1.96 13.73
N ALA A 39 0.70 1.95 13.12
CA ALA A 39 0.08 0.71 12.64
C ALA A 39 0.91 0.03 11.54
N TYR A 40 1.50 0.80 10.62
CA TYR A 40 2.38 0.28 9.56
C TYR A 40 3.68 -0.30 10.11
N GLN A 41 4.32 0.37 11.09
CA GLN A 41 5.49 -0.17 11.78
C GLN A 41 5.16 -1.50 12.50
N ARG A 42 4.01 -1.55 13.14
CA ARG A 42 3.50 -2.78 13.76
C ARG A 42 3.27 -3.88 12.73
N CYS A 43 2.62 -3.57 11.60
CA CYS A 43 2.42 -4.52 10.50
C CYS A 43 3.74 -5.02 9.93
N ASP A 44 4.78 -4.19 9.85
CA ASP A 44 6.08 -4.60 9.37
C ASP A 44 6.80 -5.54 10.36
N SER A 45 6.74 -5.26 11.66
CA SER A 45 7.52 -5.95 12.68
C SER A 45 6.89 -7.26 13.20
N GLU A 46 5.55 -7.37 13.22
CA GLU A 46 4.85 -8.55 13.77
C GLU A 46 4.70 -9.67 12.72
N ASP A 47 5.33 -10.82 12.93
CA ASP A 47 5.25 -11.97 12.01
C ASP A 47 3.88 -12.66 11.97
N ALA A 48 3.06 -12.45 12.98
CA ALA A 48 1.65 -12.88 12.95
C ALA A 48 0.85 -12.17 11.85
N ILE A 49 1.33 -11.03 11.36
CA ILE A 49 0.73 -10.28 10.25
C ILE A 49 1.39 -10.71 8.94
N ARG A 50 0.58 -11.19 8.01
CA ARG A 50 1.00 -11.71 6.71
C ARG A 50 0.66 -10.75 5.57
N VAL A 51 -0.50 -10.11 5.65
CA VAL A 51 -1.04 -9.17 4.66
C VAL A 51 -1.75 -8.03 5.38
N VAL A 52 -1.69 -6.84 4.81
CA VAL A 52 -2.36 -5.65 5.31
C VAL A 52 -3.46 -5.23 4.33
N VAL A 53 -4.65 -4.95 4.83
CA VAL A 53 -5.75 -4.33 4.07
C VAL A 53 -6.03 -2.96 4.65
N LEU A 54 -5.95 -1.92 3.83
CA LEU A 54 -6.30 -0.54 4.19
C LEU A 54 -7.65 -0.19 3.57
N THR A 55 -8.59 0.29 4.38
CA THR A 55 -9.94 0.68 3.95
C THR A 55 -10.46 1.89 4.72
N GLY A 56 -11.65 2.40 4.40
CA GLY A 56 -12.32 3.48 5.12
C GLY A 56 -13.64 3.05 5.75
N ALA A 57 -13.97 3.57 6.91
CA ALA A 57 -15.30 3.43 7.50
C ALA A 57 -16.34 4.27 6.74
N GLY A 58 -17.57 3.79 6.66
CA GLY A 58 -18.66 4.52 6.00
C GLY A 58 -18.55 4.52 4.47
N THR A 59 -18.89 5.64 3.84
CA THR A 59 -19.07 5.76 2.38
C THR A 59 -17.86 6.28 1.61
N ALA A 60 -16.77 6.64 2.29
CA ALA A 60 -15.54 7.11 1.68
C ALA A 60 -14.34 6.30 2.17
N PHE A 61 -13.37 6.11 1.29
CA PHE A 61 -12.03 5.68 1.72
C PHE A 61 -11.35 6.83 2.47
N CYS A 62 -11.09 7.94 1.78
CA CYS A 62 -10.58 9.19 2.37
C CYS A 62 -10.83 10.35 1.40
N ALA A 63 -11.56 11.36 1.84
CA ALA A 63 -11.97 12.49 0.99
C ALA A 63 -10.89 13.60 0.87
N GLY A 64 -9.67 13.37 1.32
CA GLY A 64 -8.57 14.32 1.21
C GLY A 64 -8.09 14.85 2.56
N ALA A 65 -7.29 15.93 2.54
CA ALA A 65 -6.84 16.59 3.76
C ALA A 65 -8.03 17.18 4.53
N ASP A 66 -7.91 17.18 5.86
CA ASP A 66 -8.85 17.90 6.73
C ASP A 66 -8.70 19.40 6.49
N MET A 67 -9.75 20.02 5.95
CA MET A 67 -9.79 21.46 5.62
C MET A 67 -10.62 22.27 6.61
N SER A 68 -10.87 21.73 7.81
CA SER A 68 -11.65 22.43 8.84
C SER A 68 -11.04 23.77 9.28
N ALA A 69 -9.71 23.93 9.13
CA ALA A 69 -9.01 25.19 9.41
C ALA A 69 -9.19 26.28 8.31
N GLY A 70 -9.97 26.02 7.26
CA GLY A 70 -10.26 26.99 6.19
C GLY A 70 -8.98 27.51 5.52
N SER A 71 -8.79 28.85 5.47
CA SER A 71 -7.61 29.50 4.89
C SER A 71 -6.27 29.10 5.53
N GLU A 72 -6.30 28.70 6.80
CA GLU A 72 -5.11 28.32 7.57
C GLU A 72 -4.63 26.88 7.30
N THR A 73 -5.41 26.09 6.55
CA THR A 73 -5.12 24.65 6.33
C THR A 73 -3.69 24.39 5.84
N PHE A 74 -3.20 25.20 4.91
CA PHE A 74 -1.84 25.08 4.38
C PHE A 74 -0.91 26.21 4.87
N ALA A 75 -1.45 27.38 5.19
CA ALA A 75 -0.66 28.53 5.60
C ALA A 75 0.11 28.27 6.91
N SER A 76 -0.51 27.58 7.87
CA SER A 76 0.12 27.23 9.15
C SER A 76 1.34 26.29 8.99
N GLN A 77 1.44 25.56 7.88
CA GLN A 77 2.52 24.62 7.59
C GLN A 77 3.62 25.22 6.70
N ALA A 78 3.37 26.38 6.07
CA ALA A 78 4.28 26.98 5.07
C ALA A 78 5.68 27.27 5.60
N HIS A 79 5.82 27.44 6.91
CA HIS A 79 7.10 27.76 7.59
C HIS A 79 7.48 26.71 8.65
N ASP A 80 6.75 25.58 8.74
CA ASP A 80 7.09 24.49 9.67
C ASP A 80 8.26 23.68 9.12
N ALA A 81 9.43 23.82 9.73
CA ALA A 81 10.64 23.05 9.37
C ALA A 81 10.49 21.53 9.54
N LYS A 82 9.44 21.06 10.23
CA LYS A 82 9.13 19.63 10.40
C LYS A 82 8.11 19.12 9.38
N PHE A 83 7.56 19.99 8.53
CA PHE A 83 6.62 19.58 7.51
C PHE A 83 7.27 18.58 6.55
N SER A 84 6.57 17.50 6.28
CA SER A 84 6.90 16.52 5.23
C SER A 84 5.69 16.27 4.36
N SER A 85 5.89 16.25 3.04
CA SER A 85 4.87 15.81 2.08
C SER A 85 4.57 14.31 2.18
N SER A 86 5.38 13.56 2.94
CA SER A 86 5.13 12.16 3.30
C SER A 86 4.82 12.09 4.80
N PRO A 87 3.54 12.09 5.20
CA PRO A 87 3.16 12.15 6.61
C PRO A 87 3.32 10.82 7.33
N LEU A 88 3.70 9.75 6.63
CA LEU A 88 3.92 8.43 7.18
C LEU A 88 5.42 8.16 7.33
N ALA A 89 5.82 7.69 8.52
CA ALA A 89 7.21 7.32 8.81
C ALA A 89 7.69 6.12 7.97
N LEU A 90 6.78 5.23 7.60
CA LEU A 90 7.01 4.07 6.75
C LEU A 90 5.93 4.06 5.66
N PRO A 91 6.25 4.29 4.38
CA PRO A 91 5.28 4.19 3.30
C PRO A 91 4.88 2.74 3.03
N ALA A 92 3.71 2.52 2.45
CA ALA A 92 3.16 1.17 2.27
C ALA A 92 4.04 0.24 1.43
N TRP A 93 4.78 0.77 0.45
CA TRP A 93 5.70 -0.06 -0.35
C TRP A 93 6.94 -0.56 0.41
N GLU A 94 7.32 0.10 1.52
CA GLU A 94 8.45 -0.33 2.35
C GLU A 94 8.07 -1.38 3.39
N ILE A 95 6.77 -1.53 3.70
CA ILE A 95 6.28 -2.61 4.56
C ILE A 95 6.63 -3.95 3.89
N ARG A 96 7.31 -4.83 4.59
CA ARG A 96 7.74 -6.15 4.07
C ARG A 96 6.59 -7.14 3.85
N LYS A 97 5.35 -6.76 4.08
CA LYS A 97 4.14 -7.56 3.82
C LYS A 97 3.31 -6.89 2.72
N PRO A 98 2.57 -7.63 1.89
CA PRO A 98 1.65 -7.05 0.92
C PRO A 98 0.66 -6.10 1.57
N VAL A 99 0.39 -4.97 0.92
CA VAL A 99 -0.59 -3.98 1.35
C VAL A 99 -1.62 -3.80 0.24
N ILE A 100 -2.88 -4.02 0.56
CA ILE A 100 -4.03 -3.93 -0.36
C ILE A 100 -4.89 -2.72 0.05
N ALA A 101 -5.10 -1.78 -0.86
CA ALA A 101 -6.06 -0.71 -0.66
C ALA A 101 -7.45 -1.14 -1.17
N ALA A 102 -8.39 -1.27 -0.24
CA ALA A 102 -9.80 -1.49 -0.51
C ALA A 102 -10.53 -0.13 -0.54
N LEU A 103 -10.57 0.49 -1.73
CA LEU A 103 -11.17 1.82 -1.95
C LEU A 103 -12.70 1.69 -1.98
N ASN A 104 -13.30 1.54 -0.81
CA ASN A 104 -14.74 1.33 -0.61
C ASN A 104 -15.61 2.52 -1.02
N GLY A 105 -15.02 3.66 -1.40
CA GLY A 105 -15.68 4.86 -1.83
C GLY A 105 -14.70 5.91 -2.31
N HIS A 106 -15.01 7.19 -2.09
CA HIS A 106 -14.20 8.31 -2.57
C HIS A 106 -12.76 8.25 -2.01
N ALA A 107 -11.74 8.43 -2.90
CA ALA A 107 -10.35 8.62 -2.53
C ALA A 107 -9.80 9.86 -3.27
N ILE A 108 -9.64 10.95 -2.54
CA ILE A 108 -9.34 12.27 -3.07
C ILE A 108 -8.05 12.84 -2.44
N GLY A 109 -7.21 13.47 -3.25
CA GLY A 109 -5.98 14.10 -2.78
C GLY A 109 -5.09 13.10 -2.05
N ILE A 110 -4.73 13.40 -0.79
CA ILE A 110 -3.93 12.50 0.05
C ILE A 110 -4.56 11.11 0.22
N GLY A 111 -5.89 10.99 0.18
CA GLY A 111 -6.56 9.70 0.23
C GLY A 111 -6.19 8.80 -0.95
N LEU A 112 -6.12 9.36 -2.17
CA LEU A 112 -5.68 8.58 -3.32
C LEU A 112 -4.17 8.39 -3.32
N THR A 113 -3.38 9.41 -2.99
CA THR A 113 -1.91 9.32 -3.02
C THR A 113 -1.37 8.32 -2.00
N LEU A 114 -2.02 8.14 -0.84
CA LEU A 114 -1.74 7.04 0.10
C LEU A 114 -2.06 5.66 -0.52
N ALA A 115 -3.18 5.55 -1.22
CA ALA A 115 -3.55 4.29 -1.87
C ALA A 115 -2.60 3.91 -3.02
N LEU A 116 -2.00 4.89 -3.70
CA LEU A 116 -0.98 4.63 -4.73
C LEU A 116 0.29 3.99 -4.19
N GLN A 117 0.54 4.09 -2.88
CA GLN A 117 1.66 3.43 -2.21
C GLN A 117 1.42 1.93 -1.93
N CYS A 118 0.19 1.46 -2.00
CA CYS A 118 -0.15 0.06 -1.77
C CYS A 118 0.22 -0.81 -2.98
N ASP A 119 0.37 -2.13 -2.76
CA ASP A 119 0.71 -3.09 -3.82
C ASP A 119 -0.49 -3.35 -4.74
N LEU A 120 -1.67 -3.55 -4.16
CA LEU A 120 -2.92 -3.76 -4.89
C LEU A 120 -3.98 -2.71 -4.51
N ARG A 121 -4.86 -2.40 -5.44
CA ARG A 121 -6.00 -1.49 -5.26
C ARG A 121 -7.24 -2.06 -5.91
N PHE A 122 -8.35 -2.09 -5.16
CA PHE A 122 -9.69 -2.41 -5.66
C PHE A 122 -10.57 -1.19 -5.47
N ALA A 123 -11.28 -0.77 -6.50
CA ALA A 123 -12.03 0.48 -6.54
C ALA A 123 -13.54 0.25 -6.49
N ALA A 124 -14.25 1.05 -5.70
CA ALA A 124 -15.69 1.12 -5.76
C ALA A 124 -16.15 1.81 -7.07
N ARG A 125 -17.15 1.23 -7.74
CA ARG A 125 -17.73 1.81 -8.96
C ARG A 125 -18.30 3.19 -8.70
N GLU A 126 -18.93 3.37 -7.57
CA GLU A 126 -19.59 4.62 -7.14
C GLU A 126 -18.58 5.66 -6.61
N GLY A 127 -17.31 5.25 -6.45
CA GLY A 127 -16.22 6.09 -5.94
C GLY A 127 -15.89 7.23 -6.90
N LYS A 128 -15.37 8.33 -6.33
CA LYS A 128 -14.71 9.39 -7.09
C LYS A 128 -13.26 9.44 -6.64
N TYR A 129 -12.36 9.46 -7.60
CA TYR A 129 -10.92 9.39 -7.42
C TYR A 129 -10.26 10.62 -8.04
N GLY A 130 -9.15 11.08 -7.50
CA GLY A 130 -8.40 12.18 -8.09
C GLY A 130 -7.34 12.76 -7.18
N VAL A 131 -6.26 13.27 -7.79
CA VAL A 131 -5.15 13.96 -7.13
C VAL A 131 -5.37 15.46 -7.35
N LEU A 132 -6.14 16.09 -6.43
CA LEU A 132 -6.71 17.42 -6.64
C LEU A 132 -5.86 18.57 -6.08
N GLN A 133 -4.69 18.31 -5.52
CA GLN A 133 -3.85 19.29 -4.83
C GLN A 133 -3.51 20.51 -5.70
N VAL A 134 -3.20 20.31 -6.98
CA VAL A 134 -2.92 21.42 -7.92
C VAL A 134 -4.11 22.39 -8.08
N ARG A 135 -5.34 21.92 -7.92
CA ARG A 135 -6.56 22.76 -7.90
C ARG A 135 -6.74 23.52 -6.59
N ARG A 136 -5.86 23.32 -5.62
CA ARG A 136 -5.83 24.01 -4.33
C ARG A 136 -4.55 24.85 -4.17
N GLY A 137 -3.75 24.97 -5.23
CA GLY A 137 -2.51 25.74 -5.21
C GLY A 137 -1.36 25.08 -4.45
N VAL A 138 -1.47 23.76 -4.20
CA VAL A 138 -0.42 22.98 -3.53
C VAL A 138 -0.01 21.78 -4.37
N LEU A 139 1.17 21.23 -4.07
CA LEU A 139 1.74 20.11 -4.79
C LEU A 139 1.10 18.77 -4.34
N PRO A 140 0.86 17.79 -5.24
CA PRO A 140 0.58 16.43 -4.86
C PRO A 140 1.65 15.83 -3.94
N ASP A 141 1.21 15.02 -2.98
CA ASP A 141 1.98 14.53 -1.84
C ASP A 141 2.25 13.01 -1.91
N CYS A 142 2.74 12.42 -0.81
CA CYS A 142 2.94 10.97 -0.63
C CYS A 142 3.64 10.30 -1.81
N GLN A 143 4.70 10.93 -2.31
CA GLN A 143 5.51 10.46 -3.45
C GLN A 143 4.68 10.10 -4.70
N SER A 144 3.52 10.74 -4.90
CA SER A 144 2.64 10.46 -6.06
C SER A 144 3.31 10.71 -7.41
N HIS A 145 4.28 11.63 -7.49
CA HIS A 145 5.10 11.86 -8.68
C HIS A 145 6.06 10.69 -9.00
N TRP A 146 6.30 9.82 -8.03
CA TRP A 146 7.10 8.61 -8.21
C TRP A 146 6.23 7.37 -8.42
N THR A 147 5.15 7.21 -7.64
CA THR A 147 4.28 6.03 -7.72
C THR A 147 3.39 6.05 -8.95
N LEU A 148 2.73 7.16 -9.26
CA LEU A 148 1.73 7.20 -10.33
C LEU A 148 2.33 6.95 -11.73
N PRO A 149 3.46 7.57 -12.14
CA PRO A 149 4.05 7.27 -13.45
C PRO A 149 4.47 5.81 -13.61
N ARG A 150 4.85 5.14 -12.52
CA ARG A 150 5.18 3.70 -12.53
C ARG A 150 3.97 2.82 -12.74
N LEU A 151 2.81 3.24 -12.25
CA LEU A 151 1.56 2.48 -12.41
C LEU A 151 0.92 2.68 -13.78
N VAL A 152 0.89 3.91 -14.29
CA VAL A 152 0.06 4.26 -15.46
C VAL A 152 0.84 4.81 -16.67
N GLY A 153 2.14 4.99 -16.51
CA GLY A 153 3.00 5.65 -17.50
C GLY A 153 2.90 7.18 -17.43
N MET A 154 3.91 7.87 -18.00
CA MET A 154 4.10 9.33 -17.86
C MET A 154 2.90 10.13 -18.40
N ALA A 155 2.35 9.78 -19.55
CA ALA A 155 1.28 10.56 -20.18
C ALA A 155 -0.01 10.60 -19.34
N LYS A 156 -0.44 9.43 -18.83
CA LYS A 156 -1.62 9.35 -17.95
C LYS A 156 -1.35 9.97 -16.58
N ALA A 157 -0.14 9.83 -16.05
CA ALA A 157 0.26 10.48 -14.80
C ALA A 157 0.22 12.00 -14.94
N ALA A 158 0.73 12.56 -16.03
CA ALA A 158 0.67 13.99 -16.32
C ALA A 158 -0.78 14.49 -16.43
N ASP A 159 -1.66 13.76 -17.14
CA ASP A 159 -3.08 14.11 -17.20
C ASP A 159 -3.70 14.21 -15.80
N ILE A 160 -3.43 13.26 -14.92
CA ILE A 160 -4.01 13.23 -13.56
C ILE A 160 -3.38 14.30 -12.66
N LEU A 161 -2.05 14.35 -12.59
CA LEU A 161 -1.34 15.22 -11.64
C LEU A 161 -1.40 16.70 -12.03
N LEU A 162 -1.38 17.04 -13.32
CA LEU A 162 -1.36 18.43 -13.77
C LEU A 162 -2.77 19.01 -13.92
N SER A 163 -3.77 18.21 -14.30
CA SER A 163 -5.16 18.67 -14.40
C SER A 163 -5.89 18.66 -13.06
N GLY A 164 -5.49 17.79 -12.15
CA GLY A 164 -6.21 17.53 -10.90
C GLY A 164 -7.65 17.07 -11.16
N ARG A 165 -7.94 16.43 -12.29
CA ARG A 165 -9.29 15.96 -12.64
C ARG A 165 -9.74 14.81 -11.77
N LYS A 166 -11.05 14.61 -11.70
CA LYS A 166 -11.66 13.43 -11.07
C LYS A 166 -11.94 12.38 -12.12
N PHE A 167 -11.96 11.13 -11.70
CA PHE A 167 -12.36 9.95 -12.47
C PHE A 167 -13.14 8.98 -11.56
N ASP A 168 -13.82 8.01 -12.15
CA ASP A 168 -14.59 6.99 -11.43
C ASP A 168 -13.83 5.66 -11.30
N GLY A 169 -14.49 4.62 -10.74
CA GLY A 169 -13.88 3.33 -10.51
C GLY A 169 -13.56 2.56 -11.79
N GLU A 170 -14.38 2.68 -12.83
CA GLU A 170 -14.14 2.02 -14.11
C GLU A 170 -12.96 2.67 -14.82
N GLU A 171 -12.89 3.99 -14.81
CA GLU A 171 -11.75 4.71 -15.35
C GLU A 171 -10.47 4.42 -14.57
N ALA A 172 -10.53 4.24 -13.23
CA ALA A 172 -9.38 3.85 -12.42
C ALA A 172 -8.76 2.52 -12.89
N VAL A 173 -9.58 1.54 -13.30
CA VAL A 173 -9.11 0.27 -13.88
C VAL A 173 -8.54 0.49 -15.29
N ASN A 174 -9.22 1.25 -16.15
CA ASN A 174 -8.75 1.53 -17.53
C ASN A 174 -7.43 2.31 -17.54
N LEU A 175 -7.18 3.13 -16.54
CA LEU A 175 -5.91 3.84 -16.35
C LEU A 175 -4.79 2.91 -15.86
N GLY A 176 -5.12 1.82 -15.17
CA GLY A 176 -4.16 0.93 -14.51
C GLY A 176 -3.90 1.30 -13.04
N ILE A 177 -4.70 2.19 -12.46
CA ILE A 177 -4.61 2.56 -11.04
C ILE A 177 -5.16 1.46 -10.14
N ALA A 178 -6.28 0.85 -10.52
CA ALA A 178 -6.90 -0.24 -9.78
C ALA A 178 -6.96 -1.53 -10.60
N SER A 179 -6.89 -2.67 -9.92
CA SER A 179 -6.94 -3.99 -10.56
C SER A 179 -8.36 -4.44 -10.87
N ARG A 180 -9.35 -3.95 -10.11
CA ARG A 180 -10.78 -4.25 -10.29
C ARG A 180 -11.64 -3.05 -9.88
N CYS A 181 -12.79 -2.93 -10.54
CA CYS A 181 -13.89 -2.06 -10.18
C CYS A 181 -15.08 -2.95 -9.74
N LEU A 182 -15.59 -2.72 -8.54
CA LEU A 182 -16.64 -3.51 -7.90
C LEU A 182 -17.72 -2.59 -7.31
N PRO A 183 -18.94 -3.09 -7.06
CA PRO A 183 -19.88 -2.38 -6.20
C PRO A 183 -19.25 -2.06 -4.85
N ALA A 184 -19.51 -0.90 -4.26
CA ALA A 184 -18.85 -0.43 -3.03
C ALA A 184 -18.92 -1.47 -1.88
N ALA A 185 -20.05 -2.15 -1.73
CA ALA A 185 -20.26 -3.16 -0.70
C ALA A 185 -19.39 -4.43 -0.91
N GLU A 186 -18.88 -4.67 -2.10
CA GLU A 186 -18.09 -5.86 -2.44
C GLU A 186 -16.58 -5.61 -2.37
N VAL A 187 -16.13 -4.34 -2.33
CA VAL A 187 -14.70 -3.98 -2.38
C VAL A 187 -13.92 -4.57 -1.21
N LEU A 188 -14.37 -4.32 0.02
CA LEU A 188 -13.69 -4.85 1.22
C LEU A 188 -13.77 -6.38 1.31
N PRO A 189 -14.93 -7.02 1.12
CA PRO A 189 -15.00 -8.49 1.07
C PRO A 189 -14.06 -9.13 0.04
N HIS A 190 -13.96 -8.56 -1.17
CA HIS A 190 -13.03 -9.03 -2.18
C HIS A 190 -11.56 -8.85 -1.76
N ALA A 191 -11.20 -7.67 -1.23
CA ALA A 191 -9.84 -7.42 -0.73
C ALA A 191 -9.44 -8.40 0.38
N LEU A 192 -10.35 -8.68 1.32
CA LEU A 192 -10.12 -9.66 2.40
C LEU A 192 -9.98 -11.09 1.86
N SER A 193 -10.75 -11.46 0.83
CA SER A 193 -10.61 -12.78 0.19
C SER A 193 -9.23 -12.94 -0.44
N VAL A 194 -8.75 -11.95 -1.19
CA VAL A 194 -7.41 -11.96 -1.79
C VAL A 194 -6.33 -11.96 -0.70
N ALA A 195 -6.51 -11.17 0.36
CA ALA A 195 -5.56 -11.11 1.47
C ALA A 195 -5.44 -12.45 2.21
N ARG A 196 -6.56 -13.13 2.48
CA ARG A 196 -6.55 -14.46 3.12
C ARG A 196 -5.88 -15.50 2.24
N GLU A 197 -6.17 -15.53 0.95
CA GLU A 197 -5.51 -16.41 -0.01
C GLU A 197 -3.99 -16.20 0.01
N MET A 198 -3.51 -14.95 -0.03
CA MET A 198 -2.09 -14.64 0.09
C MET A 198 -1.52 -15.10 1.44
N ALA A 199 -2.21 -14.80 2.55
CA ALA A 199 -1.74 -15.16 3.88
C ALA A 199 -1.61 -16.68 4.09
N GLU A 200 -2.49 -17.47 3.50
CA GLU A 200 -2.52 -18.93 3.63
C GLU A 200 -1.58 -19.64 2.65
N GLN A 201 -1.61 -19.22 1.37
CA GLN A 201 -1.02 -20.00 0.29
C GLN A 201 0.42 -19.59 -0.05
N THR A 202 0.92 -18.45 0.42
CA THR A 202 2.24 -17.96 0.02
C THR A 202 3.24 -17.93 1.18
N ALA A 203 4.51 -18.28 0.92
CA ALA A 203 5.58 -18.24 1.92
C ALA A 203 5.90 -16.78 2.31
N PRO A 204 5.86 -16.41 3.62
CA PRO A 204 5.95 -15.02 4.06
C PRO A 204 7.25 -14.33 3.63
N LEU A 205 8.37 -15.00 3.78
CA LEU A 205 9.67 -14.45 3.43
C LEU A 205 9.81 -14.26 1.91
N SER A 206 9.36 -15.25 1.11
CA SER A 206 9.39 -15.16 -0.35
C SER A 206 8.56 -13.99 -0.88
N VAL A 207 7.35 -13.78 -0.33
CA VAL A 207 6.49 -12.64 -0.69
C VAL A 207 7.15 -11.31 -0.32
N ALA A 208 7.71 -11.22 0.88
CA ALA A 208 8.34 -9.99 1.37
C ALA A 208 9.57 -9.59 0.51
N VAL A 209 10.40 -10.56 0.16
CA VAL A 209 11.56 -10.38 -0.73
C VAL A 209 11.11 -9.98 -2.13
N SER A 210 10.12 -10.70 -2.69
CA SER A 210 9.56 -10.38 -4.01
C SER A 210 8.95 -8.98 -4.07
N LYS A 211 8.24 -8.56 -3.03
CA LYS A 211 7.68 -7.20 -2.95
C LYS A 211 8.79 -6.15 -2.99
N LYS A 212 9.83 -6.30 -2.17
CA LYS A 212 10.93 -5.33 -2.14
C LYS A 212 11.62 -5.24 -3.50
N LEU A 213 11.93 -6.37 -4.12
CA LEU A 213 12.55 -6.39 -5.44
C LEU A 213 11.63 -5.78 -6.50
N LEU A 214 10.32 -6.08 -6.49
CA LEU A 214 9.34 -5.50 -7.39
C LEU A 214 9.35 -3.96 -7.36
N TRP A 215 9.33 -3.35 -6.17
CA TRP A 215 9.35 -1.89 -6.01
C TRP A 215 10.69 -1.27 -6.42
N GLN A 216 11.80 -2.00 -6.29
CA GLN A 216 13.13 -1.54 -6.70
C GLN A 216 13.42 -1.75 -8.18
N SER A 217 12.82 -2.77 -8.82
CA SER A 217 13.14 -3.20 -10.18
C SER A 217 13.04 -2.08 -11.23
N SER A 218 12.14 -1.12 -11.05
CA SER A 218 11.99 0.01 -11.97
C SER A 218 13.18 0.99 -11.99
N SER A 219 14.13 0.85 -11.04
CA SER A 219 15.36 1.65 -10.96
C SER A 219 16.59 0.82 -11.31
N LEU A 220 16.42 -0.45 -11.66
CA LEU A 220 17.48 -1.41 -11.96
C LEU A 220 17.45 -1.80 -13.43
N GLY A 221 18.62 -2.14 -13.99
CA GLY A 221 18.73 -2.81 -15.28
C GLY A 221 18.42 -4.32 -15.16
N PRO A 222 18.16 -5.02 -16.29
CA PRO A 222 17.81 -6.44 -16.26
C PRO A 222 18.93 -7.32 -15.68
N GLU A 223 20.19 -7.00 -15.90
CA GLU A 223 21.34 -7.71 -15.35
C GLU A 223 21.43 -7.56 -13.83
N GLN A 224 21.11 -6.37 -13.31
CA GLN A 224 21.01 -6.12 -11.87
C GLN A 224 19.87 -6.92 -11.25
N VAL A 225 18.71 -6.95 -11.91
CA VAL A 225 17.57 -7.75 -11.43
C VAL A 225 17.92 -9.22 -11.38
N GLU A 226 18.60 -9.77 -12.42
CA GLU A 226 19.05 -11.16 -12.46
C GLU A 226 20.02 -11.48 -11.31
N HIS A 227 20.96 -10.58 -11.01
CA HIS A 227 21.88 -10.73 -9.88
C HIS A 227 21.10 -10.81 -8.56
N TYR A 228 20.20 -9.84 -8.30
CA TYR A 228 19.36 -9.85 -7.09
C TYR A 228 18.51 -11.13 -7.00
N GLU A 229 17.86 -11.53 -8.09
CA GLU A 229 17.05 -12.75 -8.10
C GLU A 229 17.89 -13.98 -7.77
N THR A 230 19.13 -14.07 -8.28
CA THR A 230 20.04 -15.19 -8.03
C THR A 230 20.41 -15.29 -6.57
N GLU A 231 20.92 -14.19 -5.97
CA GLU A 231 21.34 -14.17 -4.56
C GLU A 231 20.16 -14.44 -3.62
N LEU A 232 19.03 -13.80 -3.87
CA LEU A 232 17.82 -13.96 -3.07
C LEU A 232 17.21 -15.37 -3.23
N HIS A 233 17.30 -16.00 -4.42
CA HIS A 233 16.93 -17.40 -4.62
C HIS A 233 17.81 -18.35 -3.80
N HIS A 234 19.14 -18.15 -3.79
CA HIS A 234 20.02 -18.98 -2.95
C HIS A 234 19.62 -18.90 -1.48
N HIS A 235 19.34 -17.70 -0.97
CA HIS A 235 18.87 -17.53 0.41
C HIS A 235 17.54 -18.27 0.66
N LEU A 236 16.54 -18.11 -0.21
CA LEU A 236 15.22 -18.71 -0.04
C LEU A 236 15.23 -20.23 -0.20
N MET A 237 15.96 -20.76 -1.19
CA MET A 237 16.09 -22.21 -1.43
C MET A 237 16.74 -22.94 -0.26
N GLY A 238 17.58 -22.27 0.52
CA GLY A 238 18.18 -22.81 1.74
C GLY A 238 17.24 -22.87 2.96
N ARG A 239 16.00 -22.34 2.86
CA ARG A 239 15.05 -22.28 3.97
C ARG A 239 14.07 -23.46 3.98
N PRO A 240 13.54 -23.84 5.16
CA PRO A 240 12.56 -24.94 5.28
C PRO A 240 11.31 -24.75 4.41
N ASP A 241 10.87 -23.51 4.21
CA ASP A 241 9.67 -23.18 3.43
C ASP A 241 9.80 -23.58 1.95
N ALA A 242 11.02 -23.61 1.38
CA ALA A 242 11.22 -24.09 0.01
C ALA A 242 10.88 -25.59 -0.13
N THR A 243 11.22 -26.40 0.87
CA THR A 243 10.85 -27.82 0.94
C THR A 243 9.38 -27.99 1.23
N GLU A 244 8.84 -27.21 2.18
CA GLU A 244 7.42 -27.28 2.55
C GLU A 244 6.52 -26.95 1.35
N GLY A 245 6.84 -25.93 0.57
CA GLY A 245 6.04 -25.55 -0.61
C GLY A 245 5.94 -26.71 -1.62
N VAL A 246 7.04 -27.41 -1.89
CA VAL A 246 7.06 -28.58 -2.79
C VAL A 246 6.24 -29.74 -2.19
N MET A 247 6.43 -30.04 -0.91
CA MET A 247 5.75 -31.17 -0.26
C MET A 247 4.25 -30.92 -0.14
N ALA A 248 3.83 -29.72 0.26
CA ALA A 248 2.42 -29.34 0.33
C ALA A 248 1.72 -29.48 -1.03
N PHE A 249 2.39 -29.06 -2.10
CA PHE A 249 1.88 -29.21 -3.47
C PHE A 249 1.72 -30.67 -3.87
N LEU A 250 2.73 -31.51 -3.67
CA LEU A 250 2.70 -32.95 -4.02
C LEU A 250 1.67 -33.72 -3.19
N GLU A 251 1.54 -33.39 -1.91
CA GLU A 251 0.58 -34.00 -0.98
C GLU A 251 -0.83 -33.41 -1.07
N ARG A 252 -1.04 -32.36 -1.86
CA ARG A 252 -2.33 -31.67 -2.05
C ARG A 252 -2.96 -31.19 -0.74
N ARG A 253 -2.14 -30.61 0.13
CA ARG A 253 -2.54 -30.02 1.42
C ARG A 253 -2.17 -28.55 1.50
N ALA A 254 -2.74 -27.85 2.47
CA ALA A 254 -2.31 -26.49 2.79
C ALA A 254 -0.86 -26.48 3.29
N PRO A 255 -0.04 -25.51 2.89
CA PRO A 255 1.32 -25.36 3.35
C PRO A 255 1.38 -24.87 4.81
N ARG A 256 2.49 -25.20 5.49
CA ARG A 256 2.77 -24.77 6.87
C ARG A 256 4.07 -24.01 6.90
N TRP A 257 3.98 -22.71 6.64
CA TRP A 257 5.12 -21.81 6.57
C TRP A 257 5.74 -21.59 7.95
N THR A 258 7.05 -21.60 8.04
CA THR A 258 7.82 -21.48 9.29
C THR A 258 8.77 -20.30 9.30
N SER A 259 9.20 -19.82 8.13
CA SER A 259 10.12 -18.67 8.03
C SER A 259 9.45 -17.40 8.51
N ARG A 260 10.22 -16.57 9.21
CA ARG A 260 9.79 -15.31 9.80
C ARG A 260 10.47 -14.14 9.11
N VAL A 261 9.69 -13.17 8.65
CA VAL A 261 10.22 -11.98 7.97
C VAL A 261 11.13 -11.16 8.89
N SER A 262 10.84 -11.15 10.20
CA SER A 262 11.64 -10.42 11.20
C SER A 262 13.00 -11.04 11.48
N GLU A 263 13.12 -12.37 11.38
CA GLU A 263 14.31 -13.12 11.80
C GLU A 263 15.13 -13.64 10.61
N ASP A 264 14.46 -14.00 9.50
CA ASP A 264 15.06 -14.69 8.35
C ASP A 264 15.34 -13.75 7.16
N TRP A 265 15.26 -12.43 7.37
CA TRP A 265 15.47 -11.45 6.31
C TRP A 265 16.88 -11.62 5.70
N PRO A 266 17.02 -11.68 4.36
CA PRO A 266 18.34 -11.80 3.72
C PRO A 266 19.18 -10.53 3.86
N ASP A 267 20.50 -10.70 3.82
CA ASP A 267 21.37 -9.60 3.44
C ASP A 267 20.97 -9.16 2.03
N TRP A 268 20.67 -7.86 1.90
CA TRP A 268 20.15 -7.35 0.63
C TRP A 268 21.32 -7.08 -0.31
N PRO A 269 21.31 -7.62 -1.54
CA PRO A 269 22.43 -7.43 -2.47
C PRO A 269 22.73 -5.95 -2.75
N ASP A 270 24.01 -5.61 -2.88
CA ASP A 270 24.45 -4.26 -3.21
C ASP A 270 24.46 -4.08 -4.74
N PRO A 271 23.83 -3.02 -5.28
CA PRO A 271 23.86 -2.75 -6.71
C PRO A 271 25.27 -2.44 -7.27
N GLU A 272 26.24 -2.12 -6.42
CA GLU A 272 27.63 -1.85 -6.81
C GLU A 272 28.49 -3.14 -6.83
N GLU A 273 28.03 -4.26 -6.28
CA GLU A 273 28.73 -5.55 -6.24
C GLU A 273 28.44 -6.45 -7.45
N ILE A 274 27.90 -5.90 -8.53
CA ILE A 274 27.65 -6.67 -9.74
C ILE A 274 28.98 -6.94 -10.45
N PRO A 275 29.30 -8.23 -10.74
CA PRO A 275 30.56 -8.61 -11.37
C PRO A 275 30.75 -8.01 -12.76
#